data_0f35f644ff08b90a17a13d9d79b1736e
#
_entry.id   0f35f644ff08b90a17a13d9d79b1736e
#
_cell.length_a   1.000
_cell.length_b   1.000
_cell.length_c   1.000
_cell.angle_alpha   90.00
_cell.angle_beta   90.00
_cell.angle_gamma   90.00
#
_symmetry.space_group_name_H-M   'P 1'
#
loop_
_entity.id
_entity.type
_entity.pdbx_description
1 polymer ?
#
loop_
_entity_poly.entity_id
_entity_poly.type
_entity_poly.pdbx_seq_one_letter_code
_entity_poly.pdbx_strand_id
1 'polypeptide(L)'
;VLEVRIAVAKTNKYAHSESGDSLEITERPQGGVSVILADAQGSGKSARTNSRLVVSKAAALIAEGARDGAVARTVHDMLYALRDGKISSTLTIASADFETQSIVISQNAGPPLFVMQGGTVMTLASTDQPIGVHRSMKPAICEFPMERGLAIVGMTDGIYHAGRSRGKPWTDEEFMDFIKAHIDPPEFLANVMLAESTRRDQARPCDDMAIFVLQVGEYDGETKVRTMRVNVPC
;
A
#
# COMPACT_ATOMS: atom_id res chain seq x y z
N VAL A 1 1.56 -17.50 -19.22
CA VAL A 1 2.41 -17.27 -18.05
C VAL A 1 1.77 -16.14 -17.23
N LEU A 2 1.84 -16.20 -15.88
CA LEU A 2 1.34 -15.12 -15.05
C LEU A 2 2.33 -13.93 -15.04
N GLU A 3 1.77 -12.74 -14.91
CA GLU A 3 2.48 -11.47 -14.75
C GLU A 3 1.96 -10.75 -13.50
N VAL A 4 2.86 -10.16 -12.74
CA VAL A 4 2.49 -9.27 -11.64
C VAL A 4 2.71 -7.84 -12.09
N ARG A 5 1.65 -7.03 -12.01
CA ARG A 5 1.64 -5.61 -12.31
C ARG A 5 1.44 -4.83 -11.02
N ILE A 6 2.26 -3.82 -10.77
CA ILE A 6 2.10 -2.92 -9.63
C ILE A 6 2.00 -1.50 -10.15
N ALA A 7 0.91 -0.84 -9.80
CA ALA A 7 0.70 0.57 -10.07
C ALA A 7 0.57 1.34 -8.75
N VAL A 8 1.10 2.56 -8.72
CA VAL A 8 1.03 3.45 -7.57
C VAL A 8 0.67 4.85 -8.01
N ALA A 9 -0.10 5.54 -7.17
CA ALA A 9 -0.38 6.96 -7.35
C ALA A 9 -0.39 7.64 -5.98
N LYS A 10 0.14 8.86 -5.91
CA LYS A 10 0.13 9.64 -4.67
C LYS A 10 0.08 11.15 -4.93
N THR A 11 -0.47 11.87 -3.97
CA THR A 11 -0.43 13.33 -3.92
C THR A 11 -0.28 13.80 -2.48
N ASN A 12 0.19 15.01 -2.33
CA ASN A 12 0.37 15.61 -1.02
C ASN A 12 -0.95 16.23 -0.52
N LYS A 13 -1.07 16.35 0.79
CA LYS A 13 -2.04 17.23 1.45
C LYS A 13 -1.98 18.64 0.85
N TYR A 14 -3.14 19.27 0.71
CA TYR A 14 -3.23 20.63 0.17
C TYR A 14 -2.32 21.61 0.94
N ALA A 15 -1.62 22.45 0.18
CA ALA A 15 -0.64 23.43 0.68
C ALA A 15 0.61 22.86 1.38
N HIS A 16 0.85 21.54 1.30
CA HIS A 16 2.08 20.93 1.75
C HIS A 16 2.98 20.56 0.57
N SER A 17 4.27 20.82 0.70
CA SER A 17 5.28 20.48 -0.32
C SER A 17 5.78 19.02 -0.20
N GLU A 18 5.53 18.37 0.92
CA GLU A 18 6.00 17.01 1.24
C GLU A 18 4.87 16.15 1.77
N SER A 19 4.79 14.90 1.29
CA SER A 19 3.84 13.90 1.78
C SER A 19 4.40 13.18 2.99
N GLY A 20 3.57 12.98 4.02
CA GLY A 20 3.85 12.09 5.15
C GLY A 20 3.80 10.62 4.78
N ASP A 21 3.10 10.26 3.70
CA ASP A 21 3.05 8.90 3.18
C ASP A 21 4.34 8.53 2.44
N SER A 22 4.77 7.29 2.58
CA SER A 22 5.88 6.73 1.83
C SER A 22 5.52 5.39 1.23
N LEU A 23 6.01 5.17 0.00
CA LEU A 23 5.80 3.94 -0.75
C LEU A 23 7.12 3.51 -1.38
N GLU A 24 7.38 2.20 -1.37
CA GLU A 24 8.57 1.58 -1.98
C GLU A 24 8.17 0.30 -2.69
N ILE A 25 8.84 -0.01 -3.81
CA ILE A 25 8.72 -1.28 -4.51
C ILE A 25 10.11 -1.91 -4.53
N THR A 26 10.22 -3.16 -4.11
CA THR A 26 11.49 -3.87 -4.05
C THR A 26 11.38 -5.28 -4.58
N GLU A 27 12.43 -5.76 -5.24
CA GLU A 27 12.53 -7.16 -5.68
C GLU A 27 12.93 -8.07 -4.52
N ARG A 28 12.48 -9.33 -4.58
CA ARG A 28 12.83 -10.38 -3.62
C ARG A 28 13.96 -11.25 -4.17
N PRO A 29 14.90 -11.71 -3.33
CA PRO A 29 16.07 -12.45 -3.81
C PRO A 29 15.74 -13.82 -4.42
N GLN A 30 14.66 -14.47 -3.97
CA GLN A 30 14.17 -15.74 -4.51
C GLN A 30 13.24 -15.56 -5.71
N GLY A 31 13.08 -14.35 -6.18
CA GLY A 31 12.14 -13.97 -7.22
C GLY A 31 10.81 -13.48 -6.65
N GLY A 32 10.26 -12.48 -7.34
CA GLY A 32 9.05 -11.80 -6.93
C GLY A 32 9.30 -10.33 -6.62
N VAL A 33 8.25 -9.66 -6.17
CA VAL A 33 8.25 -8.23 -5.93
C VAL A 33 7.34 -7.90 -4.75
N SER A 34 7.73 -6.91 -3.96
CA SER A 34 6.93 -6.41 -2.85
C SER A 34 6.67 -4.93 -3.01
N VAL A 35 5.44 -4.49 -2.69
CA VAL A 35 5.09 -3.10 -2.50
C VAL A 35 4.87 -2.84 -1.01
N ILE A 36 5.43 -1.74 -0.53
CA ILE A 36 5.45 -1.34 0.88
C ILE A 36 4.83 0.04 0.97
N LEU A 37 3.81 0.20 1.81
CA LEU A 37 3.14 1.48 2.06
C LEU A 37 3.17 1.76 3.55
N ALA A 38 3.55 2.97 3.92
CA ALA A 38 3.54 3.45 5.30
C ALA A 38 3.05 4.89 5.37
N ASP A 39 2.19 5.14 6.35
CA ASP A 39 1.74 6.45 6.76
C ASP A 39 2.15 6.64 8.22
N ALA A 40 2.97 7.65 8.50
CA ALA A 40 3.47 7.95 9.84
C ALA A 40 2.68 9.08 10.48
N GLN A 41 2.43 8.94 11.77
CA GLN A 41 1.71 9.92 12.59
C GLN A 41 2.23 11.35 12.38
N GLY A 42 1.29 12.27 12.16
CA GLY A 42 1.56 13.69 12.00
C GLY A 42 1.48 14.13 10.54
N SER A 43 2.18 15.19 10.18
CA SER A 43 2.19 15.73 8.81
C SER A 43 3.53 16.39 8.48
N GLY A 44 3.78 16.60 7.19
CA GLY A 44 4.95 17.29 6.68
C GLY A 44 6.27 16.55 6.94
N LYS A 45 7.36 17.31 7.14
CA LYS A 45 8.73 16.78 7.19
C LYS A 45 8.97 15.70 8.23
N SER A 46 8.36 15.82 9.42
CA SER A 46 8.53 14.83 10.50
C SER A 46 7.87 13.50 10.13
N ALA A 47 6.62 13.52 9.68
CA ALA A 47 5.90 12.34 9.23
C ALA A 47 6.64 11.66 8.07
N ARG A 48 7.06 12.45 7.06
CA ARG A 48 7.86 11.95 5.94
C ARG A 48 9.16 11.27 6.39
N THR A 49 9.88 11.83 7.35
CA THR A 49 11.12 11.24 7.85
C THR A 49 10.86 9.86 8.46
N ASN A 50 9.78 9.72 9.24
CA ASN A 50 9.41 8.47 9.89
C ASN A 50 8.87 7.43 8.90
N SER A 51 7.97 7.81 8.01
CA SER A 51 7.43 6.89 7.00
C SER A 51 8.51 6.39 6.02
N ARG A 52 9.43 7.27 5.60
CA ARG A 52 10.60 6.86 4.79
C ARG A 52 11.52 5.90 5.52
N LEU A 53 11.79 6.15 6.81
CA LEU A 53 12.58 5.24 7.64
C LEU A 53 11.94 3.85 7.69
N VAL A 54 10.62 3.79 7.87
CA VAL A 54 9.83 2.56 7.89
C VAL A 54 9.94 1.81 6.57
N VAL A 55 9.62 2.45 5.43
CA VAL A 55 9.62 1.77 4.13
C VAL A 55 11.02 1.37 3.69
N SER A 56 12.04 2.22 3.90
CA SER A 56 13.42 1.89 3.52
C SER A 56 13.97 0.72 4.32
N LYS A 57 13.66 0.63 5.63
CA LYS A 57 14.06 -0.51 6.44
C LYS A 57 13.34 -1.78 6.04
N ALA A 58 12.04 -1.70 5.77
CA ALA A 58 11.26 -2.84 5.29
C ALA A 58 11.80 -3.35 3.95
N ALA A 59 12.05 -2.46 2.98
CA ALA A 59 12.60 -2.81 1.67
C ALA A 59 13.96 -3.50 1.78
N ALA A 60 14.86 -2.99 2.63
CA ALA A 60 16.17 -3.61 2.86
C ALA A 60 16.05 -5.05 3.39
N LEU A 61 15.18 -5.26 4.39
CA LEU A 61 14.98 -6.61 4.95
C LEU A 61 14.34 -7.58 3.95
N ILE A 62 13.40 -7.10 3.13
CA ILE A 62 12.78 -7.90 2.06
C ILE A 62 13.83 -8.27 1.01
N ALA A 63 14.67 -7.34 0.60
CA ALA A 63 15.75 -7.59 -0.35
C ALA A 63 16.82 -8.59 0.19
N GLU A 64 16.94 -8.69 1.52
CA GLU A 64 17.75 -9.71 2.20
C GLU A 64 17.04 -11.08 2.33
N GLY A 65 15.77 -11.18 1.94
CA GLY A 65 14.99 -12.42 1.96
C GLY A 65 14.19 -12.65 3.24
N ALA A 66 14.04 -11.65 4.10
CA ALA A 66 13.20 -11.78 5.29
C ALA A 66 11.72 -11.94 4.92
N ARG A 67 10.99 -12.76 5.71
CA ARG A 67 9.53 -12.95 5.55
C ARG A 67 8.78 -11.72 6.04
N ASP A 68 7.70 -11.36 5.38
CA ASP A 68 6.94 -10.12 5.60
C ASP A 68 6.52 -9.89 7.06
N GLY A 69 6.06 -10.94 7.76
CA GLY A 69 5.74 -10.85 9.18
C GLY A 69 6.95 -10.62 10.09
N ALA A 70 8.13 -11.10 9.72
CA ALA A 70 9.38 -10.79 10.43
C ALA A 70 9.85 -9.36 10.14
N VAL A 71 9.71 -8.92 8.89
CA VAL A 71 9.97 -7.54 8.49
C VAL A 71 9.13 -6.58 9.30
N ALA A 72 7.81 -6.79 9.36
CA ALA A 72 6.91 -5.92 10.12
C ALA A 72 7.30 -5.81 11.60
N ARG A 73 7.65 -6.93 12.26
CA ARG A 73 8.12 -6.92 13.65
C ARG A 73 9.45 -6.18 13.82
N THR A 74 10.42 -6.43 12.93
CA THR A 74 11.74 -5.78 13.02
C THR A 74 11.63 -4.27 12.80
N VAL A 75 10.80 -3.84 11.85
CA VAL A 75 10.54 -2.41 11.60
C VAL A 75 9.81 -1.77 12.77
N HIS A 76 8.85 -2.49 13.38
CA HIS A 76 8.19 -2.06 14.62
C HIS A 76 9.20 -1.82 15.75
N ASP A 77 10.04 -2.82 16.05
CA ASP A 77 11.03 -2.75 17.12
C ASP A 77 12.01 -1.60 16.90
N MET A 78 12.47 -1.43 15.66
CA MET A 78 13.32 -0.30 15.28
C MET A 78 12.63 1.05 15.52
N LEU A 79 11.40 1.24 15.03
CA LEU A 79 10.68 2.51 15.19
C LEU A 79 10.40 2.79 16.66
N TYR A 80 9.96 1.78 17.43
CA TYR A 80 9.73 1.85 18.86
C TYR A 80 10.99 2.32 19.61
N ALA A 81 12.13 1.69 19.36
CA ALA A 81 13.40 2.03 20.00
C ALA A 81 13.90 3.44 19.61
N LEU A 82 13.81 3.81 18.33
CA LEU A 82 14.29 5.11 17.85
C LEU A 82 13.39 6.29 18.27
N ARG A 83 12.14 6.04 18.60
CA ARG A 83 11.15 7.08 18.95
C ARG A 83 10.59 6.94 20.37
N ASP A 84 11.20 6.09 21.20
CA ASP A 84 10.76 5.83 22.59
C ASP A 84 9.26 5.50 22.71
N GLY A 85 8.71 4.78 21.70
CA GLY A 85 7.29 4.45 21.69
C GLY A 85 6.33 5.63 21.48
N LYS A 86 6.81 6.78 20.99
CA LYS A 86 6.01 8.03 20.88
C LYS A 86 5.48 8.30 19.47
N ILE A 87 5.93 7.58 18.48
CA ILE A 87 5.54 7.76 17.07
C ILE A 87 4.93 6.47 16.55
N SER A 88 3.73 6.56 16.03
CA SER A 88 3.05 5.46 15.33
C SER A 88 3.20 5.58 13.82
N SER A 89 3.12 4.44 13.14
CA SER A 89 2.95 4.38 11.70
C SER A 89 2.05 3.20 11.34
N THR A 90 1.29 3.34 10.27
CA THR A 90 0.75 2.19 9.56
C THR A 90 1.87 1.51 8.78
N LEU A 91 1.72 0.22 8.50
CA LEU A 91 2.61 -0.51 7.61
C LEU A 91 1.82 -1.57 6.86
N THR A 92 1.83 -1.49 5.56
CA THR A 92 1.27 -2.50 4.67
C THR A 92 2.38 -3.01 3.75
N ILE A 93 2.55 -4.33 3.69
CA ILE A 93 3.44 -5.02 2.76
C ILE A 93 2.57 -5.98 1.96
N ALA A 94 2.58 -5.87 0.64
CA ALA A 94 1.97 -6.84 -0.25
C ALA A 94 3.06 -7.41 -1.17
N SER A 95 3.30 -8.70 -1.07
CA SER A 95 4.39 -9.41 -1.73
C SER A 95 3.87 -10.46 -2.68
N ALA A 96 4.29 -10.40 -3.94
CA ALA A 96 4.17 -11.50 -4.88
C ALA A 96 5.43 -12.37 -4.75
N ASP A 97 5.28 -13.56 -4.21
CA ASP A 97 6.35 -14.53 -4.03
C ASP A 97 6.28 -15.57 -5.17
N PHE A 98 7.33 -15.60 -6.00
CA PHE A 98 7.36 -16.48 -7.17
C PHE A 98 7.84 -17.89 -6.82
N GLU A 99 8.46 -18.09 -5.67
CA GLU A 99 8.85 -19.42 -5.20
C GLU A 99 7.63 -20.19 -4.71
N THR A 100 6.80 -19.55 -3.87
CA THR A 100 5.58 -20.17 -3.33
C THR A 100 4.36 -20.00 -4.22
N GLN A 101 4.44 -19.21 -5.28
CA GLN A 101 3.33 -18.85 -6.16
C GLN A 101 2.14 -18.27 -5.38
N SER A 102 2.45 -17.38 -4.43
CA SER A 102 1.44 -16.75 -3.57
C SER A 102 1.61 -15.23 -3.48
N ILE A 103 0.51 -14.57 -3.13
CA ILE A 103 0.51 -13.18 -2.70
C ILE A 103 0.36 -13.16 -1.19
N VAL A 104 1.38 -12.67 -0.50
CA VAL A 104 1.40 -12.51 0.95
C VAL A 104 1.13 -11.07 1.32
N ILE A 105 0.20 -10.85 2.24
CA ILE A 105 -0.13 -9.54 2.77
C ILE A 105 0.21 -9.52 4.25
N SER A 106 0.95 -8.50 4.67
CA SER A 106 1.21 -8.19 6.08
C SER A 106 0.76 -6.75 6.34
N GLN A 107 -0.18 -6.57 7.26
CA GLN A 107 -0.74 -5.24 7.54
C GLN A 107 -0.80 -4.94 9.02
N ASN A 108 -0.43 -3.70 9.38
CA ASN A 108 -0.53 -3.11 10.70
C ASN A 108 -1.23 -1.76 10.65
N ALA A 109 -2.42 -1.71 11.25
CA ALA A 109 -3.30 -0.54 11.25
C ALA A 109 -3.62 -0.02 9.83
N GLY A 110 -4.27 1.12 9.73
CA GLY A 110 -4.67 1.72 8.47
C GLY A 110 -6.02 1.23 7.94
N PRO A 111 -6.44 1.77 6.79
CA PRO A 111 -7.67 1.36 6.12
C PRO A 111 -7.68 -0.13 5.77
N PRO A 112 -8.87 -0.74 5.59
CA PRO A 112 -8.95 -2.09 5.05
C PRO A 112 -8.33 -2.14 3.65
N LEU A 113 -7.77 -3.29 3.30
CA LEU A 113 -7.40 -3.58 1.92
C LEU A 113 -8.61 -4.12 1.17
N PHE A 114 -8.63 -3.88 -0.13
CA PHE A 114 -9.62 -4.48 -1.01
C PHE A 114 -8.95 -5.58 -1.84
N VAL A 115 -9.55 -6.75 -1.83
CA VAL A 115 -9.07 -7.93 -2.57
C VAL A 115 -10.10 -8.29 -3.62
N MET A 116 -9.69 -8.27 -4.88
CA MET A 116 -10.50 -8.80 -5.97
C MET A 116 -10.05 -10.21 -6.30
N GLN A 117 -10.98 -11.16 -6.22
CA GLN A 117 -10.74 -12.56 -6.57
C GLN A 117 -12.01 -13.14 -7.22
N GLY A 118 -11.86 -13.87 -8.32
CA GLY A 118 -12.99 -14.47 -9.03
C GLY A 118 -14.06 -13.47 -9.49
N GLY A 119 -13.68 -12.20 -9.77
CA GLY A 119 -14.60 -11.14 -10.17
C GLY A 119 -15.40 -10.51 -9.02
N THR A 120 -15.12 -10.91 -7.78
CA THR A 120 -15.73 -10.35 -6.57
C THR A 120 -14.69 -9.54 -5.80
N VAL A 121 -15.08 -8.37 -5.30
CA VAL A 121 -14.24 -7.55 -4.43
C VAL A 121 -14.70 -7.75 -2.99
N MET A 122 -13.75 -7.96 -2.08
CA MET A 122 -13.99 -8.09 -0.64
C MET A 122 -13.04 -7.19 0.13
N THR A 123 -13.42 -6.84 1.35
CA THR A 123 -12.56 -6.11 2.28
C THR A 123 -11.74 -7.07 3.15
N LEU A 124 -10.47 -6.76 3.35
CA LEU A 124 -9.59 -7.43 4.28
C LEU A 124 -9.27 -6.46 5.42
N ALA A 125 -9.78 -6.78 6.62
CA ALA A 125 -9.59 -5.92 7.79
C ALA A 125 -8.14 -5.94 8.28
N SER A 126 -7.65 -4.78 8.69
CA SER A 126 -6.35 -4.61 9.35
C SER A 126 -6.43 -4.95 10.86
N THR A 127 -5.28 -5.00 11.51
CA THR A 127 -5.21 -4.95 12.98
C THR A 127 -5.38 -3.50 13.45
N ASP A 128 -5.81 -3.30 14.70
CA ASP A 128 -5.88 -1.97 15.31
C ASP A 128 -4.52 -1.49 15.86
N GLN A 129 -3.46 -2.26 15.65
CA GLN A 129 -2.15 -2.00 16.24
C GLN A 129 -1.18 -1.41 15.22
N PRO A 130 -0.94 -0.09 15.23
CA PRO A 130 0.11 0.52 14.45
C PRO A 130 1.49 0.08 14.96
N ILE A 131 2.48 0.17 14.09
CA ILE A 131 3.87 -0.06 14.49
C ILE A 131 4.42 1.14 15.28
N GLY A 132 5.40 0.90 16.15
CA GLY A 132 6.20 1.93 16.82
C GLY A 132 5.72 2.41 18.19
N VAL A 133 4.54 2.00 18.71
CA VAL A 133 3.98 2.53 19.96
C VAL A 133 3.75 1.52 21.08
N HIS A 134 3.51 0.26 20.75
CA HIS A 134 3.29 -0.80 21.75
C HIS A 134 4.57 -1.58 22.00
N ARG A 135 4.71 -2.20 23.20
CA ARG A 135 5.89 -3.04 23.48
C ARG A 135 5.97 -4.30 22.60
N SER A 136 4.84 -4.78 22.13
CA SER A 136 4.75 -5.92 21.23
C SER A 136 3.65 -5.66 20.21
N MET A 137 3.85 -6.16 19.01
CA MET A 137 2.93 -6.00 17.89
C MET A 137 2.83 -7.31 17.11
N LYS A 138 1.65 -7.62 16.61
CA LYS A 138 1.39 -8.75 15.74
C LYS A 138 0.73 -8.24 14.45
N PRO A 139 1.36 -8.41 13.28
CA PRO A 139 0.72 -8.06 12.02
C PRO A 139 -0.45 -8.98 11.69
N ALA A 140 -1.48 -8.47 11.02
CA ALA A 140 -2.41 -9.30 10.28
C ALA A 140 -1.67 -9.86 9.05
N ILE A 141 -1.71 -11.18 8.88
CA ILE A 141 -1.08 -11.83 7.72
C ILE A 141 -2.15 -12.65 7.01
N CYS A 142 -2.26 -12.43 5.70
CA CYS A 142 -3.10 -13.23 4.81
C CYS A 142 -2.27 -13.68 3.62
N GLU A 143 -2.62 -14.82 3.06
CA GLU A 143 -1.99 -15.40 1.89
C GLU A 143 -3.04 -15.84 0.89
N PHE A 144 -2.82 -15.54 -0.37
CA PHE A 144 -3.68 -15.90 -1.49
C PHE A 144 -2.85 -16.63 -2.54
N PRO A 145 -3.37 -17.68 -3.21
CA PRO A 145 -2.71 -18.26 -4.36
C PRO A 145 -2.57 -17.23 -5.47
N MET A 146 -1.44 -17.25 -6.18
CA MET A 146 -1.20 -16.34 -7.30
C MET A 146 -2.00 -16.82 -8.52
N GLU A 147 -3.17 -16.26 -8.69
CA GLU A 147 -4.12 -16.62 -9.74
C GLU A 147 -4.44 -15.42 -10.62
N ARG A 148 -4.71 -15.69 -11.89
CA ARG A 148 -5.16 -14.65 -12.85
C ARG A 148 -6.41 -13.93 -12.32
N GLY A 149 -6.37 -12.60 -12.36
CA GLY A 149 -7.47 -11.75 -11.92
C GLY A 149 -7.50 -11.49 -10.41
N LEU A 150 -6.54 -12.04 -9.63
CA LEU A 150 -6.33 -11.60 -8.27
C LEU A 150 -5.77 -10.18 -8.28
N ALA A 151 -6.35 -9.28 -7.49
CA ALA A 151 -5.79 -7.96 -7.27
C ALA A 151 -5.92 -7.53 -5.82
N ILE A 152 -4.91 -6.82 -5.34
CA ILE A 152 -4.84 -6.22 -4.02
C ILE A 152 -4.77 -4.71 -4.18
N VAL A 153 -5.68 -3.99 -3.54
CA VAL A 153 -5.71 -2.53 -3.53
C VAL A 153 -5.52 -2.05 -2.10
N GLY A 154 -4.45 -1.33 -1.87
CA GLY A 154 -4.15 -0.71 -0.57
C GLY A 154 -3.98 0.79 -0.69
N MET A 155 -4.42 1.52 0.32
CA MET A 155 -4.40 2.98 0.33
C MET A 155 -4.18 3.53 1.73
N THR A 156 -3.76 4.78 1.80
CA THR A 156 -3.70 5.53 3.07
C THR A 156 -5.06 6.14 3.42
N ASP A 157 -5.16 6.60 4.64
CA ASP A 157 -6.40 7.15 5.19
C ASP A 157 -6.86 8.42 4.49
N GLY A 158 -5.95 9.18 3.89
CA GLY A 158 -6.29 10.34 3.06
C GLY A 158 -7.21 10.00 1.88
N ILE A 159 -7.02 8.83 1.24
CA ILE A 159 -7.95 8.33 0.21
C ILE A 159 -9.21 7.76 0.85
N TYR A 160 -9.05 6.87 1.84
CA TYR A 160 -10.18 6.17 2.46
C TYR A 160 -11.17 7.12 3.14
N HIS A 161 -10.67 8.20 3.71
CA HIS A 161 -11.49 9.22 4.37
C HIS A 161 -11.80 10.45 3.51
N ALA A 162 -11.41 10.44 2.23
CA ALA A 162 -11.70 11.55 1.33
C ALA A 162 -13.20 11.89 1.30
N GLY A 163 -13.52 13.18 1.27
CA GLY A 163 -14.88 13.69 1.25
C GLY A 163 -15.59 13.74 2.61
N ARG A 164 -15.04 13.17 3.68
CA ARG A 164 -15.67 13.21 5.02
C ARG A 164 -15.94 14.64 5.47
N SER A 165 -14.97 15.51 5.38
CA SER A 165 -15.08 16.93 5.76
C SER A 165 -16.02 17.73 4.85
N ARG A 166 -16.41 17.16 3.72
CA ARG A 166 -17.26 17.78 2.68
C ARG A 166 -18.64 17.14 2.57
N GLY A 167 -18.98 16.21 3.46
CA GLY A 167 -20.28 15.51 3.45
C GLY A 167 -20.47 14.53 2.29
N LYS A 168 -19.39 14.09 1.66
CA LYS A 168 -19.37 13.10 0.55
C LYS A 168 -18.31 12.02 0.78
N PRO A 169 -18.32 11.33 1.95
CA PRO A 169 -17.36 10.27 2.22
C PRO A 169 -17.54 9.11 1.23
N TRP A 170 -16.47 8.35 1.05
CA TRP A 170 -16.56 7.03 0.45
C TRP A 170 -17.30 6.07 1.40
N THR A 171 -18.02 5.09 0.85
CA THR A 171 -18.43 3.88 1.56
C THR A 171 -17.64 2.68 1.03
N ASP A 172 -17.58 1.60 1.80
CA ASP A 172 -16.89 0.38 1.36
C ASP A 172 -17.53 -0.21 0.09
N GLU A 173 -18.85 -0.12 -0.04
CA GLU A 173 -19.57 -0.53 -1.23
C GLU A 173 -19.17 0.29 -2.45
N GLU A 174 -19.09 1.63 -2.31
CA GLU A 174 -18.61 2.50 -3.41
C GLU A 174 -17.17 2.17 -3.79
N PHE A 175 -16.27 1.86 -2.83
CA PHE A 175 -14.92 1.40 -3.15
C PHE A 175 -14.93 0.10 -3.92
N MET A 176 -15.69 -0.89 -3.47
CA MET A 176 -15.78 -2.20 -4.15
C MET A 176 -16.30 -2.07 -5.57
N ASP A 177 -17.36 -1.30 -5.79
CA ASP A 177 -17.93 -1.05 -7.12
C ASP A 177 -16.95 -0.28 -8.02
N PHE A 178 -16.29 0.73 -7.47
CA PHE A 178 -15.31 1.53 -8.20
C PHE A 178 -14.09 0.70 -8.61
N ILE A 179 -13.56 -0.13 -7.71
CA ILE A 179 -12.45 -1.05 -8.00
C ILE A 179 -12.86 -2.02 -9.10
N LYS A 180 -14.04 -2.66 -8.97
CA LYS A 180 -14.54 -3.62 -9.97
C LYS A 180 -14.68 -3.00 -11.35
N ALA A 181 -15.10 -1.73 -11.42
CA ALA A 181 -15.30 -1.03 -12.70
C ALA A 181 -14.00 -0.58 -13.38
N HIS A 182 -12.89 -0.40 -12.63
CA HIS A 182 -11.69 0.29 -13.13
C HIS A 182 -10.39 -0.50 -12.95
N ILE A 183 -10.44 -1.77 -12.51
CA ILE A 183 -9.27 -2.55 -12.09
C ILE A 183 -8.25 -2.81 -13.21
N ASP A 184 -8.64 -2.80 -14.45
CA ASP A 184 -7.79 -3.12 -15.59
C ASP A 184 -7.72 -1.97 -16.61
N PRO A 185 -6.53 -1.44 -16.88
CA PRO A 185 -5.23 -1.78 -16.26
C PRO A 185 -5.07 -1.16 -14.85
N PRO A 186 -4.19 -1.72 -13.99
CA PRO A 186 -4.04 -1.29 -12.60
C PRO A 186 -3.62 0.17 -12.43
N GLU A 187 -2.84 0.72 -13.36
CA GLU A 187 -2.47 2.14 -13.36
C GLU A 187 -3.67 3.05 -13.62
N PHE A 188 -4.66 2.59 -14.38
CA PHE A 188 -5.90 3.35 -14.57
C PHE A 188 -6.66 3.45 -13.24
N LEU A 189 -6.87 2.32 -12.55
CA LEU A 189 -7.52 2.35 -11.24
C LEU A 189 -6.79 3.26 -10.26
N ALA A 190 -5.47 3.15 -10.13
CA ALA A 190 -4.70 3.97 -9.20
C ALA A 190 -4.90 5.47 -9.46
N ASN A 191 -4.86 5.88 -10.72
CA ASN A 191 -5.01 7.27 -11.13
C ASN A 191 -6.45 7.80 -10.92
N VAL A 192 -7.47 7.04 -11.35
CA VAL A 192 -8.86 7.50 -11.23
C VAL A 192 -9.36 7.48 -9.77
N MET A 193 -8.87 6.54 -8.94
CA MET A 193 -9.16 6.52 -7.50
C MET A 193 -8.59 7.75 -6.81
N LEU A 194 -7.33 8.10 -7.10
CA LEU A 194 -6.70 9.30 -6.56
C LEU A 194 -7.43 10.58 -7.03
N ALA A 195 -7.78 10.64 -8.32
CA ALA A 195 -8.50 11.78 -8.89
C ALA A 195 -9.90 11.95 -8.27
N GLU A 196 -10.65 10.85 -8.10
CA GLU A 196 -12.00 10.89 -7.49
C GLU A 196 -11.91 11.28 -6.01
N SER A 197 -10.93 10.74 -5.26
CA SER A 197 -10.72 11.12 -3.85
C SER A 197 -10.36 12.60 -3.71
N THR A 198 -9.48 13.11 -4.58
CA THR A 198 -9.15 14.54 -4.66
C THR A 198 -10.39 15.38 -5.00
N ARG A 199 -11.24 14.92 -5.92
CA ARG A 199 -12.50 15.58 -6.28
C ARG A 199 -13.48 15.64 -5.10
N ARG A 200 -13.57 14.56 -4.30
CA ARG A 200 -14.41 14.52 -3.09
C ARG A 200 -13.94 15.53 -2.04
N ASP A 201 -12.65 15.81 -1.98
CA ASP A 201 -12.06 16.87 -1.15
C ASP A 201 -12.07 18.26 -1.83
N GLN A 202 -12.82 18.43 -2.93
CA GLN A 202 -12.95 19.69 -3.67
C GLN A 202 -11.61 20.24 -4.18
N ALA A 203 -10.75 19.36 -4.73
CA ALA A 203 -9.40 19.64 -5.20
C ALA A 203 -8.44 20.20 -4.12
N ARG A 204 -8.76 19.95 -2.85
CA ARG A 204 -7.93 20.31 -1.69
C ARG A 204 -7.80 19.12 -0.75
N PRO A 205 -6.95 18.15 -1.07
CA PRO A 205 -6.74 16.97 -0.24
C PRO A 205 -6.57 17.33 1.23
N CYS A 206 -7.41 16.76 2.07
CA CYS A 206 -7.41 17.04 3.51
C CYS A 206 -6.27 16.33 4.22
N ASP A 207 -5.71 15.29 3.59
CA ASP A 207 -4.52 14.59 4.03
C ASP A 207 -3.68 14.12 2.84
N ASP A 208 -2.47 13.61 3.13
CA ASP A 208 -1.64 12.94 2.13
C ASP A 208 -2.39 11.72 1.60
N MET A 209 -2.31 11.46 0.31
CA MET A 209 -3.03 10.37 -0.35
C MET A 209 -2.05 9.49 -1.10
N ALA A 210 -2.06 8.20 -0.81
CA ALA A 210 -1.28 7.20 -1.55
C ALA A 210 -2.10 5.93 -1.76
N ILE A 211 -1.95 5.32 -2.93
CA ILE A 211 -2.59 4.06 -3.31
C ILE A 211 -1.58 3.18 -4.05
N PHE A 212 -1.67 1.88 -3.82
CA PHE A 212 -1.08 0.88 -4.69
C PHE A 212 -2.13 -0.11 -5.18
N VAL A 213 -1.93 -0.63 -6.37
CA VAL A 213 -2.69 -1.74 -6.96
C VAL A 213 -1.69 -2.81 -7.38
N LEU A 214 -1.75 -3.98 -6.77
CA LEU A 214 -1.00 -5.16 -7.18
C LEU A 214 -1.99 -6.10 -7.87
N GLN A 215 -1.74 -6.43 -9.12
CA GLN A 215 -2.62 -7.28 -9.94
C GLN A 215 -1.84 -8.44 -10.54
N VAL A 216 -2.46 -9.62 -10.55
CA VAL A 216 -1.97 -10.80 -11.26
C VAL A 216 -2.71 -10.91 -12.59
N GLY A 217 -1.97 -10.70 -13.66
CA GLY A 217 -2.48 -10.75 -15.04
C GLY A 217 -1.90 -11.92 -15.84
N GLU A 218 -2.20 -11.91 -17.11
CA GLU A 218 -1.62 -12.82 -18.10
C GLU A 218 -0.50 -12.11 -18.88
N TYR A 219 0.64 -12.77 -19.00
CA TYR A 219 1.77 -12.28 -19.79
C TYR A 219 1.73 -12.88 -21.19
N ASP A 220 1.56 -12.03 -22.18
CA ASP A 220 1.46 -12.41 -23.60
C ASP A 220 2.79 -12.22 -24.37
N GLY A 221 3.87 -11.77 -23.70
CA GLY A 221 5.15 -11.51 -24.32
C GLY A 221 5.99 -12.77 -24.58
N GLU A 222 6.80 -12.73 -25.65
CA GLU A 222 7.72 -13.81 -26.01
C GLU A 222 8.97 -13.84 -25.09
N THR A 223 9.36 -12.70 -24.53
CA THR A 223 10.55 -12.56 -23.67
C THR A 223 10.16 -12.04 -22.29
N LYS A 224 10.78 -12.63 -21.26
CA LYS A 224 10.55 -12.18 -19.85
C LYS A 224 11.31 -10.87 -19.58
N VAL A 225 10.76 -9.76 -20.05
CA VAL A 225 11.30 -8.42 -19.78
C VAL A 225 10.56 -7.81 -18.58
N ARG A 226 11.30 -7.36 -17.57
CA ARG A 226 10.77 -6.59 -16.47
C ARG A 226 10.90 -5.10 -16.76
N THR A 227 9.83 -4.35 -16.59
CA THR A 227 9.84 -2.90 -16.78
C THR A 227 9.35 -2.19 -15.53
N MET A 228 10.04 -1.11 -15.14
CA MET A 228 9.57 -0.19 -14.12
C MET A 228 9.42 1.19 -14.75
N ARG A 229 8.30 1.86 -14.51
CA ARG A 229 8.06 3.22 -15.00
C ARG A 229 7.66 4.12 -13.85
N VAL A 230 8.35 5.24 -13.70
CA VAL A 230 8.06 6.26 -12.70
C VAL A 230 7.87 7.60 -13.40
N ASN A 231 6.74 8.26 -13.14
CA ASN A 231 6.46 9.60 -13.64
C ASN A 231 6.28 10.54 -12.44
N VAL A 232 7.14 11.54 -12.32
CA VAL A 232 7.11 12.52 -11.22
C VAL A 232 7.05 13.91 -11.83
N PRO A 233 5.93 14.66 -11.65
CA PRO A 233 5.90 16.06 -12.05
C PRO A 233 6.87 16.88 -11.17
N CYS A 234 7.58 17.82 -11.77
CA CYS A 234 8.56 18.70 -11.13
C CYS A 234 8.19 20.18 -11.34
#